data_9117f9096a295057bfed1391a9b468dc
#
_entry.id   9117f9096a295057bfed1391a9b468dc
#
_cell.length_a   1.000
_cell.length_b   1.000
_cell.length_c   1.000
_cell.angle_alpha   90.00
_cell.angle_beta   90.00
_cell.angle_gamma   90.00
#
_symmetry.space_group_name_H-M   'P 1'
#
loop_
_entity.id
_entity.type
_entity.pdbx_description
1 polymer ?
#
loop_
_entity_poly.entity_id
_entity_poly.type
_entity_poly.pdbx_seq_one_letter_code
_entity_poly.pdbx_strand_id
1 'polypeptide(L)'
;MQKLLTDIGKKSKKAINKRLSTKKKDKVLKDYRLLILKNKKLIINENKKDIKRAYKKGIKNNLIQRLILNDKKIIAITNSIKKIISLRDPTNVILEKWKRPNGLVISKVSIPIGVIGVIYESRPNVTADVASLCFKSGNAVILKGGSEAYYSNLILTKFFRKSLKKNNVDENFVQFLKLKKRSVVDFLLQKMSKFIDVIIPRGGKGLVKKVQDLSSVPTIGHLEGVCHSYVDKNANPKIANKIVQNAKMRNTAICGATETILLHEKIIKKFGNKILKNLEDNGCKIIGDNKIRKLYDKKIQKASIKDWSKEYLSPVVSVKSVKNIDEAITHINKYGTMHTDCIITQNKKAAQKFLNEVKSSIAMHNTSTQFADGGEFGFGGEVGISTNTLPPRGPVGLNQLISYKYQVTSKGQVRK
;
A
#
# COMPACT_ATOMS: atom_id res chain seq x y z
N MET A 1 26.63 10.03 13.06
CA MET A 1 25.45 9.45 12.33
C MET A 1 25.15 8.05 12.85
N GLN A 2 26.04 7.09 12.70
CA GLN A 2 25.84 5.69 13.08
C GLN A 2 25.40 5.52 14.55
N LYS A 3 26.14 6.10 15.52
CA LYS A 3 25.79 6.08 16.95
C LYS A 3 24.36 6.58 17.22
N LEU A 4 23.95 7.68 16.58
CA LEU A 4 22.58 8.22 16.71
C LEU A 4 21.52 7.27 16.17
N LEU A 5 21.72 6.66 15.00
CA LEU A 5 20.76 5.74 14.40
C LEU A 5 20.65 4.44 15.22
N THR A 6 21.77 3.91 15.69
CA THR A 6 21.81 2.76 16.60
C THR A 6 21.07 3.06 17.92
N ASP A 7 21.26 4.23 18.50
CA ASP A 7 20.55 4.66 19.71
C ASP A 7 19.03 4.76 19.50
N ILE A 8 18.61 5.32 18.36
CA ILE A 8 17.20 5.36 17.95
C ILE A 8 16.62 3.95 17.87
N GLY A 9 17.34 3.02 17.23
CA GLY A 9 16.93 1.62 17.14
C GLY A 9 16.78 0.94 18.50
N LYS A 10 17.77 1.10 19.38
CA LYS A 10 17.73 0.58 20.76
C LYS A 10 16.54 1.13 21.54
N LYS A 11 16.26 2.42 21.45
CA LYS A 11 15.13 3.09 22.12
C LYS A 11 13.79 2.60 21.60
N SER A 12 13.65 2.38 20.28
CA SER A 12 12.43 1.81 19.69
C SER A 12 12.20 0.36 20.12
N LYS A 13 13.25 -0.48 20.18
CA LYS A 13 13.16 -1.85 20.73
C LYS A 13 12.76 -1.86 22.20
N LYS A 14 13.29 -0.95 23.00
CA LYS A 14 12.92 -0.81 24.42
C LYS A 14 11.46 -0.39 24.60
N ALA A 15 10.96 0.52 23.77
CA ALA A 15 9.59 1.02 23.85
C ALA A 15 8.55 -0.10 23.72
N ILE A 16 8.75 -1.06 22.82
CA ILE A 16 7.80 -2.16 22.58
C ILE A 16 7.79 -3.25 23.66
N ASN A 17 8.76 -3.26 24.58
CA ASN A 17 8.81 -4.27 25.65
C ASN A 17 7.61 -4.12 26.63
N LYS A 18 7.04 -2.93 26.75
CA LYS A 18 5.87 -2.67 27.57
C LYS A 18 4.60 -2.78 26.73
N ARG A 19 3.82 -3.81 26.98
CA ARG A 19 2.52 -3.97 26.32
C ARG A 19 1.55 -2.86 26.72
N LEU A 20 0.82 -2.35 25.74
CA LEU A 20 -0.19 -1.32 25.93
C LEU A 20 -1.60 -1.93 25.76
N SER A 21 -2.51 -1.56 26.65
CA SER A 21 -3.92 -1.92 26.49
C SER A 21 -4.55 -1.15 25.33
N THR A 22 -5.58 -1.71 24.71
CA THR A 22 -6.37 -1.05 23.65
C THR A 22 -6.84 0.33 24.09
N LYS A 23 -7.39 0.45 25.32
CA LYS A 23 -7.84 1.73 25.91
C LYS A 23 -6.71 2.78 25.94
N LYS A 24 -5.49 2.36 26.28
CA LYS A 24 -4.34 3.26 26.32
C LYS A 24 -3.93 3.71 24.91
N LYS A 25 -3.86 2.78 23.94
CA LYS A 25 -3.57 3.10 22.54
C LYS A 25 -4.59 4.06 21.95
N ASP A 26 -5.88 3.81 22.17
CA ASP A 26 -6.96 4.66 21.69
C ASP A 26 -6.93 6.07 22.30
N LYS A 27 -6.61 6.19 23.60
CA LYS A 27 -6.46 7.48 24.26
C LYS A 27 -5.32 8.31 23.64
N VAL A 28 -4.16 7.70 23.38
CA VAL A 28 -3.04 8.36 22.71
C VAL A 28 -3.46 8.87 21.31
N LEU A 29 -4.12 8.01 20.50
CA LEU A 29 -4.56 8.39 19.17
C LEU A 29 -5.65 9.48 19.19
N LYS A 30 -6.57 9.46 20.17
CA LYS A 30 -7.56 10.53 20.38
C LYS A 30 -6.87 11.86 20.68
N ASP A 31 -5.92 11.87 21.61
CA ASP A 31 -5.13 13.07 21.95
C ASP A 31 -4.29 13.57 20.76
N TYR A 32 -3.70 12.67 19.99
CA TYR A 32 -2.97 13.03 18.77
C TYR A 32 -3.88 13.70 17.74
N ARG A 33 -5.04 13.12 17.47
CA ARG A 33 -6.06 13.69 16.58
C ARG A 33 -6.48 15.08 17.03
N LEU A 34 -6.72 15.30 18.34
CA LEU A 34 -7.08 16.60 18.90
C LEU A 34 -5.96 17.62 18.76
N LEU A 35 -4.69 17.20 18.95
CA LEU A 35 -3.53 18.08 18.74
C LEU A 35 -3.42 18.56 17.30
N ILE A 36 -3.66 17.68 16.31
CA ILE A 36 -3.69 18.04 14.89
C ILE A 36 -4.81 19.07 14.64
N LEU A 37 -6.02 18.81 15.11
CA LEU A 37 -7.18 19.70 14.92
C LEU A 37 -6.96 21.10 15.52
N LYS A 38 -6.44 21.16 16.75
CA LYS A 38 -6.17 22.42 17.45
C LYS A 38 -5.05 23.25 16.81
N ASN A 39 -4.12 22.61 16.10
CA ASN A 39 -2.93 23.24 15.55
C ASN A 39 -2.89 23.26 14.01
N LYS A 40 -4.04 23.26 13.34
CA LYS A 40 -4.12 23.26 11.87
C LYS A 40 -3.31 24.39 11.23
N LYS A 41 -3.47 25.61 11.73
CA LYS A 41 -2.73 26.79 11.24
C LYS A 41 -1.22 26.59 11.32
N LEU A 42 -0.72 26.03 12.43
CA LEU A 42 0.71 25.76 12.61
C LEU A 42 1.21 24.68 11.62
N ILE A 43 0.44 23.61 11.41
CA ILE A 43 0.78 22.56 10.41
C ILE A 43 0.86 23.16 9.01
N ILE A 44 -0.12 23.98 8.62
CA ILE A 44 -0.15 24.65 7.31
C ILE A 44 1.07 25.59 7.16
N ASN A 45 1.43 26.33 8.19
CA ASN A 45 2.60 27.22 8.16
C ASN A 45 3.91 26.43 8.00
N GLU A 46 4.06 25.32 8.70
CA GLU A 46 5.23 24.44 8.51
C GLU A 46 5.25 23.82 7.11
N ASN A 47 4.08 23.43 6.59
CA ASN A 47 3.96 22.91 5.23
C ASN A 47 4.30 23.97 4.15
N LYS A 48 3.94 25.23 4.34
CA LYS A 48 4.35 26.33 3.45
C LYS A 48 5.87 26.42 3.29
N LYS A 49 6.64 26.13 4.37
CA LYS A 49 8.13 26.11 4.31
C LYS A 49 8.61 24.98 3.39
N ASP A 50 7.97 23.79 3.46
CA ASP A 50 8.29 22.68 2.58
C ASP A 50 7.96 23.02 1.11
N ILE A 51 6.79 23.59 0.85
CA ILE A 51 6.35 23.99 -0.49
C ILE A 51 7.31 25.04 -1.09
N LYS A 52 7.66 26.10 -0.32
CA LYS A 52 8.62 27.13 -0.78
C LYS A 52 9.97 26.51 -1.17
N ARG A 53 10.45 25.55 -0.38
CA ARG A 53 11.69 24.82 -0.68
C ARG A 53 11.58 23.89 -1.89
N ALA A 54 10.41 23.26 -2.07
CA ALA A 54 10.15 22.40 -3.23
C ALA A 54 10.19 23.18 -4.54
N TYR A 55 9.53 24.36 -4.60
CA TYR A 55 9.62 25.27 -5.75
C TYR A 55 11.05 25.74 -6.03
N LYS A 56 11.80 26.16 -4.99
CA LYS A 56 13.20 26.58 -5.15
C LYS A 56 14.12 25.46 -5.69
N LYS A 57 13.75 24.19 -5.48
CA LYS A 57 14.49 23.02 -5.97
C LYS A 57 14.02 22.51 -7.33
N GLY A 58 13.07 23.17 -7.98
CA GLY A 58 12.51 22.72 -9.25
C GLY A 58 11.78 21.36 -9.20
N ILE A 59 11.19 21.02 -8.05
CA ILE A 59 10.44 19.76 -7.92
C ILE A 59 9.20 19.85 -8.84
N LYS A 60 8.93 18.75 -9.55
CA LYS A 60 7.79 18.64 -10.49
C LYS A 60 6.46 18.97 -9.81
N ASN A 61 5.58 19.68 -10.48
CA ASN A 61 4.29 20.14 -9.94
C ASN A 61 3.42 19.00 -9.38
N ASN A 62 3.38 17.84 -10.02
CA ASN A 62 2.63 16.68 -9.52
C ASN A 62 3.11 16.20 -8.14
N LEU A 63 4.40 16.30 -7.82
CA LEU A 63 4.96 15.99 -6.51
C LEU A 63 4.66 17.11 -5.50
N ILE A 64 4.67 18.38 -5.94
CA ILE A 64 4.27 19.51 -5.09
C ILE A 64 2.81 19.40 -4.68
N GLN A 65 1.91 19.01 -5.59
CA GLN A 65 0.49 18.79 -5.28
C GLN A 65 0.26 17.70 -4.22
N ARG A 66 1.11 16.67 -4.21
CA ARG A 66 1.09 15.64 -3.15
C ARG A 66 1.59 16.17 -1.80
N LEU A 67 2.47 17.16 -1.82
CA LEU A 67 3.10 17.76 -0.64
C LEU A 67 2.16 18.71 0.12
N ILE A 68 1.27 19.42 -0.60
CA ILE A 68 0.40 20.43 -0.03
C ILE A 68 -0.52 19.85 1.05
N LEU A 69 -0.52 20.47 2.23
CA LEU A 69 -1.50 20.28 3.30
C LEU A 69 -2.35 21.53 3.44
N ASN A 70 -3.64 21.40 3.16
CA ASN A 70 -4.67 22.41 3.41
C ASN A 70 -5.66 21.90 4.47
N ASP A 71 -6.61 22.74 4.87
CA ASP A 71 -7.60 22.35 5.89
C ASP A 71 -8.34 21.07 5.52
N LYS A 72 -8.76 20.90 4.26
CA LYS A 72 -9.44 19.68 3.78
C LYS A 72 -8.57 18.43 3.98
N LYS A 73 -7.30 18.48 3.62
CA LYS A 73 -6.37 17.36 3.79
C LYS A 73 -6.05 17.09 5.27
N ILE A 74 -5.95 18.11 6.10
CA ILE A 74 -5.76 17.94 7.55
C ILE A 74 -6.99 17.29 8.19
N ILE A 75 -8.19 17.69 7.81
CA ILE A 75 -9.43 17.04 8.25
C ILE A 75 -9.45 15.58 7.80
N ALA A 76 -9.05 15.28 6.57
CA ALA A 76 -8.94 13.91 6.06
C ALA A 76 -7.99 13.05 6.93
N ILE A 77 -6.81 13.58 7.28
CA ILE A 77 -5.86 12.91 8.20
C ILE A 77 -6.55 12.61 9.55
N THR A 78 -7.25 13.58 10.13
CA THR A 78 -7.92 13.36 11.43
C THR A 78 -9.08 12.38 11.36
N ASN A 79 -9.76 12.28 10.21
CA ASN A 79 -10.80 11.29 9.95
C ASN A 79 -10.20 9.89 9.77
N SER A 80 -9.05 9.77 9.11
CA SER A 80 -8.28 8.53 9.02
C SER A 80 -7.89 8.02 10.42
N ILE A 81 -7.33 8.89 11.27
CA ILE A 81 -7.01 8.54 12.66
C ILE A 81 -8.26 8.10 13.43
N LYS A 82 -9.41 8.81 13.26
CA LYS A 82 -10.70 8.43 13.89
C LYS A 82 -11.11 7.03 13.46
N LYS A 83 -11.00 6.70 12.18
CA LYS A 83 -11.30 5.37 11.64
C LYS A 83 -10.35 4.31 12.22
N ILE A 84 -9.05 4.59 12.33
CA ILE A 84 -8.07 3.66 12.95
C ILE A 84 -8.40 3.39 14.43
N ILE A 85 -8.85 4.40 15.18
CA ILE A 85 -9.27 4.24 16.57
C ILE A 85 -10.45 3.27 16.68
N SER A 86 -11.44 3.34 15.79
CA SER A 86 -12.63 2.48 15.82
C SER A 86 -12.36 1.02 15.41
N LEU A 87 -11.22 0.73 14.80
CA LEU A 87 -10.86 -0.63 14.45
C LEU A 87 -10.54 -1.46 15.70
N ARG A 88 -10.91 -2.74 15.66
CA ARG A 88 -10.54 -3.71 16.68
C ARG A 88 -9.01 -3.79 16.80
N ASP A 89 -8.50 -3.78 18.01
CA ASP A 89 -7.08 -4.00 18.28
C ASP A 89 -6.69 -5.43 17.84
N PRO A 90 -5.72 -5.58 16.92
CA PRO A 90 -5.36 -6.89 16.40
C PRO A 90 -4.42 -7.67 17.31
N THR A 91 -3.92 -7.09 18.41
CA THR A 91 -2.91 -7.72 19.26
C THR A 91 -3.53 -8.58 20.37
N ASN A 92 -2.87 -9.66 20.75
CA ASN A 92 -3.29 -10.62 21.78
C ASN A 92 -4.65 -11.29 21.47
N VAL A 93 -4.97 -11.47 20.20
CA VAL A 93 -6.16 -12.20 19.74
C VAL A 93 -5.77 -13.65 19.50
N ILE A 94 -6.56 -14.58 20.01
CA ILE A 94 -6.41 -16.01 19.66
C ILE A 94 -6.92 -16.16 18.22
N LEU A 95 -6.01 -16.47 17.30
CA LEU A 95 -6.32 -16.67 15.88
C LEU A 95 -6.84 -18.07 15.62
N GLU A 96 -6.23 -19.05 16.30
CA GLU A 96 -6.57 -20.46 16.21
C GLU A 96 -6.30 -21.13 17.56
N LYS A 97 -7.08 -22.16 17.93
CA LYS A 97 -6.87 -22.95 19.14
C LYS A 97 -7.26 -24.40 18.90
N TRP A 98 -6.39 -25.33 19.32
CA TRP A 98 -6.67 -26.78 19.21
C TRP A 98 -6.05 -27.56 20.35
N LYS A 99 -6.58 -28.76 20.58
CA LYS A 99 -6.09 -29.72 21.58
C LYS A 99 -5.45 -30.92 20.87
N ARG A 100 -4.37 -31.42 21.42
CA ARG A 100 -3.70 -32.64 20.93
C ARG A 100 -4.11 -33.86 21.75
N PRO A 101 -4.02 -35.08 21.18
CA PRO A 101 -4.34 -36.34 21.94
C PRO A 101 -3.53 -36.51 23.22
N ASN A 102 -2.29 -36.02 23.26
CA ASN A 102 -1.45 -36.04 24.45
C ASN A 102 -1.80 -34.96 25.50
N GLY A 103 -2.92 -34.23 25.35
CA GLY A 103 -3.39 -33.26 26.33
C GLY A 103 -2.84 -31.85 26.19
N LEU A 104 -1.91 -31.60 25.22
CA LEU A 104 -1.45 -30.22 24.95
C LEU A 104 -2.58 -29.38 24.37
N VAL A 105 -2.75 -28.16 24.89
CA VAL A 105 -3.62 -27.12 24.31
C VAL A 105 -2.72 -26.07 23.66
N ILE A 106 -2.87 -25.89 22.35
CA ILE A 106 -2.06 -24.97 21.54
C ILE A 106 -2.95 -23.83 21.10
N SER A 107 -2.50 -22.60 21.34
CA SER A 107 -3.16 -21.38 20.88
C SER A 107 -2.20 -20.57 20.02
N LYS A 108 -2.60 -20.23 18.81
CA LYS A 108 -1.91 -19.28 17.93
C LYS A 108 -2.40 -17.87 18.27
N VAL A 109 -1.54 -17.05 18.83
CA VAL A 109 -1.90 -15.73 19.38
C VAL A 109 -1.17 -14.65 18.63
N SER A 110 -1.90 -13.61 18.22
CA SER A 110 -1.34 -12.45 17.51
C SER A 110 -0.44 -11.60 18.41
N ILE A 111 0.65 -11.12 17.82
CA ILE A 111 1.63 -10.24 18.46
C ILE A 111 2.02 -9.11 17.49
N PRO A 112 2.53 -7.95 17.96
CA PRO A 112 3.17 -6.98 17.08
C PRO A 112 4.35 -7.61 16.31
N ILE A 113 4.62 -7.10 15.10
CA ILE A 113 5.84 -7.45 14.36
C ILE A 113 7.08 -7.00 15.15
N GLY A 114 7.04 -5.77 15.68
CA GLY A 114 8.14 -5.19 16.44
C GLY A 114 8.41 -3.73 16.07
N VAL A 115 9.59 -3.44 15.55
CA VAL A 115 9.99 -2.11 15.07
C VAL A 115 9.90 -2.07 13.55
N ILE A 116 9.08 -1.16 13.03
CA ILE A 116 8.85 -0.99 11.59
C ILE A 116 9.61 0.25 11.10
N GLY A 117 10.49 0.07 10.12
CA GLY A 117 11.11 1.18 9.41
C GLY A 117 10.25 1.60 8.22
N VAL A 118 9.87 2.87 8.12
CA VAL A 118 9.10 3.37 6.98
C VAL A 118 9.86 4.47 6.27
N ILE A 119 10.17 4.24 4.98
CA ILE A 119 10.91 5.17 4.14
C ILE A 119 9.95 5.70 3.07
N TYR A 120 9.67 7.02 3.06
CA TYR A 120 8.62 7.57 2.19
C TYR A 120 8.98 8.94 1.61
N GLU A 121 8.36 9.26 0.48
CA GLU A 121 8.57 10.47 -0.32
C GLU A 121 7.31 11.34 -0.35
N SER A 122 7.49 12.66 -0.45
CA SER A 122 6.49 13.70 -0.82
C SER A 122 5.03 13.51 -0.33
N ARG A 123 4.83 12.90 0.84
CA ARG A 123 3.49 12.58 1.37
C ARG A 123 3.41 12.81 2.88
N PRO A 124 3.19 14.06 3.35
CA PRO A 124 3.17 14.37 4.78
C PRO A 124 2.10 13.59 5.57
N ASN A 125 0.95 13.29 4.95
CA ASN A 125 -0.12 12.48 5.57
C ASN A 125 0.36 11.09 5.98
N VAL A 126 1.30 10.49 5.23
CA VAL A 126 1.87 9.17 5.55
C VAL A 126 2.47 9.15 6.96
N THR A 127 3.07 10.25 7.41
CA THR A 127 3.59 10.37 8.78
C THR A 127 2.52 10.07 9.82
N ALA A 128 1.33 10.64 9.66
CA ALA A 128 0.24 10.48 10.62
C ALA A 128 -0.46 9.12 10.49
N ASP A 129 -0.77 8.71 9.27
CA ASP A 129 -1.51 7.47 8.98
C ASP A 129 -0.68 6.25 9.40
N VAL A 130 0.58 6.19 8.95
CA VAL A 130 1.48 5.06 9.23
C VAL A 130 1.85 4.98 10.70
N ALA A 131 2.17 6.11 11.35
CA ALA A 131 2.45 6.10 12.79
C ALA A 131 1.24 5.61 13.60
N SER A 132 0.02 5.99 13.19
CA SER A 132 -1.21 5.58 13.88
C SER A 132 -1.50 4.08 13.69
N LEU A 133 -1.33 3.54 12.47
CA LEU A 133 -1.51 2.11 12.19
C LEU A 133 -0.46 1.27 12.93
N CYS A 134 0.83 1.64 12.87
CA CYS A 134 1.89 0.94 13.58
C CYS A 134 1.66 0.96 15.09
N PHE A 135 1.33 2.11 15.66
CA PHE A 135 1.09 2.24 17.09
C PHE A 135 -0.17 1.47 17.55
N LYS A 136 -1.27 1.54 16.80
CA LYS A 136 -2.50 0.79 17.11
C LYS A 136 -2.26 -0.72 17.09
N SER A 137 -1.43 -1.23 16.17
CA SER A 137 -1.00 -2.63 16.09
C SER A 137 0.13 -2.99 17.08
N GLY A 138 0.48 -2.08 18.00
CA GLY A 138 1.48 -2.32 19.06
C GLY A 138 2.94 -2.25 18.60
N ASN A 139 3.21 -1.83 17.38
CA ASN A 139 4.56 -1.68 16.83
C ASN A 139 5.15 -0.32 17.16
N ALA A 140 6.47 -0.24 17.32
CA ALA A 140 7.19 1.02 17.19
C ALA A 140 7.50 1.31 15.72
N VAL A 141 7.61 2.60 15.37
CA VAL A 141 7.91 3.02 14.01
C VAL A 141 9.06 4.01 13.96
N ILE A 142 10.00 3.78 13.03
CA ILE A 142 11.07 4.69 12.67
C ILE A 142 10.76 5.27 11.30
N LEU A 143 10.41 6.55 11.27
CA LEU A 143 9.98 7.28 10.10
C LEU A 143 11.17 7.98 9.43
N LYS A 144 11.42 7.68 8.15
CA LYS A 144 12.38 8.39 7.31
C LYS A 144 11.65 9.01 6.11
N GLY A 145 11.09 10.18 6.31
CA GLY A 145 10.47 10.98 5.26
C GLY A 145 11.49 11.63 4.33
N GLY A 146 11.04 11.95 3.12
CA GLY A 146 11.81 12.73 2.16
C GLY A 146 12.11 14.15 2.66
N SER A 147 13.18 14.73 2.15
CA SER A 147 13.63 16.07 2.57
C SER A 147 12.69 17.19 2.14
N GLU A 148 11.84 16.94 1.16
CA GLU A 148 10.84 17.85 0.62
C GLU A 148 9.64 18.07 1.57
N ALA A 149 9.34 17.10 2.45
CA ALA A 149 8.25 17.17 3.44
C ALA A 149 8.77 17.30 4.88
N TYR A 150 9.98 17.79 5.08
CA TYR A 150 10.68 17.73 6.34
C TYR A 150 9.95 18.42 7.49
N TYR A 151 9.51 19.66 7.30
CA TYR A 151 8.86 20.44 8.37
C TYR A 151 7.47 19.91 8.71
N SER A 152 6.71 19.49 7.70
CA SER A 152 5.41 18.85 7.87
C SER A 152 5.52 17.54 8.65
N ASN A 153 6.48 16.68 8.28
CA ASN A 153 6.71 15.40 8.96
C ASN A 153 7.18 15.62 10.41
N LEU A 154 8.03 16.60 10.63
CA LEU A 154 8.56 16.93 11.95
C LEU A 154 7.46 17.38 12.91
N ILE A 155 6.57 18.29 12.47
CA ILE A 155 5.49 18.81 13.32
C ILE A 155 4.46 17.73 13.63
N LEU A 156 4.09 16.91 12.66
CA LEU A 156 3.16 15.79 12.86
C LEU A 156 3.72 14.76 13.84
N THR A 157 5.00 14.40 13.70
CA THR A 157 5.67 13.50 14.65
C THR A 157 5.79 14.12 16.05
N LYS A 158 6.10 15.43 16.14
CA LYS A 158 6.17 16.16 17.42
C LYS A 158 4.82 16.07 18.18
N PHE A 159 3.71 16.21 17.49
CA PHE A 159 2.38 16.07 18.09
C PHE A 159 2.09 14.63 18.53
N PHE A 160 2.50 13.63 17.74
CA PHE A 160 2.34 12.24 18.16
C PHE A 160 3.13 11.96 19.44
N ARG A 161 4.41 12.32 19.47
CA ARG A 161 5.26 12.16 20.67
C ARG A 161 4.72 12.92 21.89
N LYS A 162 4.15 14.12 21.69
CA LYS A 162 3.46 14.87 22.76
C LYS A 162 2.26 14.11 23.30
N SER A 163 1.47 13.45 22.46
CA SER A 163 0.33 12.65 22.90
C SER A 163 0.77 11.37 23.62
N LEU A 164 1.86 10.73 23.21
CA LEU A 164 2.46 9.59 23.93
C LEU A 164 2.86 10.02 25.35
N LYS A 165 3.68 11.08 25.46
CA LYS A 165 4.15 11.62 26.75
C LYS A 165 3.00 12.00 27.69
N LYS A 166 1.98 12.70 27.18
CA LYS A 166 0.77 13.08 27.95
C LYS A 166 0.06 11.87 28.56
N ASN A 167 0.15 10.71 27.91
CA ASN A 167 -0.50 9.48 28.36
C ASN A 167 0.46 8.51 29.07
N ASN A 168 1.63 8.98 29.52
CA ASN A 168 2.65 8.14 30.17
C ASN A 168 3.01 6.89 29.34
N VAL A 169 3.17 7.08 28.02
CA VAL A 169 3.65 6.08 27.08
C VAL A 169 4.99 6.53 26.53
N ASP A 170 5.93 5.59 26.38
CA ASP A 170 7.26 5.88 25.85
C ASP A 170 7.14 6.53 24.46
N GLU A 171 7.67 7.75 24.34
CA GLU A 171 7.63 8.52 23.10
C GLU A 171 8.46 7.90 21.98
N ASN A 172 9.32 6.91 22.30
CA ASN A 172 10.13 6.18 21.33
C ASN A 172 9.35 5.12 20.53
N PHE A 173 8.05 4.94 20.80
CA PHE A 173 7.16 4.24 19.89
C PHE A 173 7.09 4.92 18.50
N VAL A 174 7.30 6.24 18.44
CA VAL A 174 7.29 6.98 17.17
C VAL A 174 8.54 7.85 17.08
N GLN A 175 9.42 7.50 16.18
CA GLN A 175 10.66 8.21 15.92
C GLN A 175 10.71 8.75 14.49
N PHE A 176 11.22 9.97 14.32
CA PHE A 176 11.45 10.59 13.03
C PHE A 176 12.93 10.91 12.84
N LEU A 177 13.51 10.43 11.75
CA LEU A 177 14.91 10.66 11.41
C LEU A 177 15.09 12.05 10.81
N LYS A 178 15.61 12.98 11.61
CA LYS A 178 15.85 14.37 11.20
C LYS A 178 16.98 14.52 10.18
N LEU A 179 17.80 13.50 9.99
CA LEU A 179 18.93 13.50 9.07
C LEU A 179 18.47 13.46 7.61
N LYS A 180 18.94 14.40 6.77
CA LYS A 180 18.54 14.56 5.37
C LYS A 180 19.42 13.78 4.37
N LYS A 181 20.60 13.31 4.80
CA LYS A 181 21.58 12.62 3.94
C LYS A 181 21.01 11.29 3.41
N ARG A 182 21.31 10.96 2.15
CA ARG A 182 20.88 9.68 1.51
C ARG A 182 21.52 8.46 2.19
N SER A 183 22.76 8.60 2.69
CA SER A 183 23.47 7.55 3.42
C SER A 183 22.77 7.07 4.70
N VAL A 184 21.79 7.84 5.22
CA VAL A 184 20.92 7.41 6.32
C VAL A 184 20.04 6.25 5.89
N VAL A 185 19.50 6.29 4.66
CA VAL A 185 18.70 5.20 4.10
C VAL A 185 19.56 3.96 3.95
N ASP A 186 20.76 4.09 3.40
CA ASP A 186 21.68 2.95 3.21
C ASP A 186 22.02 2.30 4.55
N PHE A 187 22.28 3.09 5.58
CA PHE A 187 22.53 2.58 6.92
C PHE A 187 21.30 1.85 7.51
N LEU A 188 20.08 2.40 7.34
CA LEU A 188 18.85 1.73 7.78
C LEU A 188 18.69 0.37 7.13
N LEU A 189 18.94 0.29 5.81
CA LEU A 189 18.77 -0.93 5.04
C LEU A 189 19.80 -2.00 5.40
N GLN A 190 21.07 -1.63 5.57
CA GLN A 190 22.18 -2.58 5.65
C GLN A 190 22.68 -2.85 7.07
N LYS A 191 22.48 -1.93 8.02
CA LYS A 191 23.13 -1.98 9.34
C LYS A 191 22.16 -1.97 10.53
N MET A 192 20.85 -1.94 10.28
CA MET A 192 19.85 -1.82 11.34
C MET A 192 19.00 -3.09 11.56
N SER A 193 19.37 -4.23 10.97
CA SER A 193 18.64 -5.50 11.10
C SER A 193 18.48 -5.99 12.57
N LYS A 194 19.39 -5.64 13.47
CA LYS A 194 19.25 -5.91 14.90
C LYS A 194 18.14 -5.08 15.59
N PHE A 195 17.68 -4.00 14.98
CA PHE A 195 16.77 -3.02 15.59
C PHE A 195 15.49 -2.80 14.82
N ILE A 196 15.45 -3.12 13.54
CA ILE A 196 14.28 -2.99 12.66
C ILE A 196 13.88 -4.39 12.19
N ASP A 197 12.63 -4.75 12.39
CA ASP A 197 12.10 -6.08 12.06
C ASP A 197 11.57 -6.14 10.63
N VAL A 198 11.07 -5.02 10.10
CA VAL A 198 10.59 -4.92 8.72
C VAL A 198 10.73 -3.49 8.19
N ILE A 199 10.99 -3.34 6.90
CA ILE A 199 11.03 -2.04 6.21
C ILE A 199 9.91 -1.96 5.17
N ILE A 200 9.20 -0.82 5.16
CA ILE A 200 8.12 -0.52 4.23
C ILE A 200 8.49 0.72 3.41
N PRO A 201 8.83 0.59 2.12
CA PRO A 201 9.04 1.73 1.24
C PRO A 201 7.71 2.30 0.73
N ARG A 202 7.61 3.64 0.65
CA ARG A 202 6.46 4.38 0.10
C ARG A 202 6.93 5.52 -0.80
N GLY A 203 7.28 5.22 -2.03
CA GLY A 203 7.81 6.21 -2.96
C GLY A 203 7.77 5.72 -4.39
N GLY A 204 8.53 6.38 -5.27
CA GLY A 204 8.68 5.96 -6.66
C GLY A 204 9.54 4.71 -6.80
N LYS A 205 9.50 4.12 -8.02
CA LYS A 205 10.22 2.90 -8.41
C LYS A 205 11.69 2.88 -7.95
N GLY A 206 12.40 4.01 -8.09
CA GLY A 206 13.82 4.10 -7.70
C GLY A 206 14.06 3.88 -6.20
N LEU A 207 13.19 4.41 -5.33
CA LEU A 207 13.28 4.17 -3.89
C LEU A 207 12.95 2.71 -3.56
N VAL A 208 11.86 2.19 -4.09
CA VAL A 208 11.42 0.82 -3.79
C VAL A 208 12.45 -0.19 -4.27
N LYS A 209 12.97 -0.04 -5.51
CA LYS A 209 14.04 -0.87 -6.03
C LYS A 209 15.28 -0.83 -5.14
N LYS A 210 15.73 0.36 -4.74
CA LYS A 210 16.86 0.52 -3.82
C LYS A 210 16.64 -0.24 -2.49
N VAL A 211 15.43 -0.17 -1.96
CA VAL A 211 15.09 -0.89 -0.70
C VAL A 211 15.13 -2.39 -0.92
N GLN A 212 14.57 -2.91 -2.01
CA GLN A 212 14.59 -4.33 -2.33
C GLN A 212 16.00 -4.87 -2.57
N ASP A 213 16.83 -4.11 -3.29
CA ASP A 213 18.19 -4.55 -3.68
C ASP A 213 19.19 -4.50 -2.49
N LEU A 214 19.02 -3.56 -1.55
CA LEU A 214 20.02 -3.29 -0.51
C LEU A 214 19.61 -3.70 0.90
N SER A 215 18.36 -4.07 1.13
CA SER A 215 17.88 -4.32 2.50
C SER A 215 18.32 -5.68 3.02
N SER A 216 19.04 -5.68 4.16
CA SER A 216 19.27 -6.85 5.01
C SER A 216 18.12 -7.10 6.01
N VAL A 217 17.09 -6.24 5.97
CA VAL A 217 15.86 -6.35 6.77
C VAL A 217 14.73 -6.79 5.84
N PRO A 218 13.82 -7.70 6.24
CA PRO A 218 12.65 -8.04 5.45
C PRO A 218 11.88 -6.81 4.98
N THR A 219 11.36 -6.83 3.75
CA THR A 219 10.64 -5.68 3.16
C THR A 219 9.21 -6.04 2.79
N ILE A 220 8.28 -5.09 2.95
CA ILE A 220 6.89 -5.21 2.56
C ILE A 220 6.58 -4.07 1.59
N GLY A 221 6.17 -4.40 0.36
CA GLY A 221 5.84 -3.39 -0.65
C GLY A 221 5.70 -3.96 -2.05
N HIS A 222 5.53 -3.08 -3.03
CA HIS A 222 5.54 -3.40 -4.46
C HIS A 222 6.44 -2.42 -5.21
N LEU A 223 7.01 -2.89 -6.31
CA LEU A 223 7.87 -2.06 -7.15
C LEU A 223 7.06 -1.25 -8.16
N GLU A 224 6.12 -1.90 -8.83
CA GLU A 224 5.23 -1.36 -9.87
C GLU A 224 3.85 -2.01 -9.77
N GLY A 225 2.82 -1.29 -10.24
CA GLY A 225 1.45 -1.78 -10.33
C GLY A 225 1.01 -1.95 -11.79
N VAL A 226 1.47 -3.01 -12.47
CA VAL A 226 0.96 -3.36 -13.82
C VAL A 226 -0.30 -4.18 -13.68
N CYS A 227 -1.44 -3.48 -13.52
CA CYS A 227 -2.75 -4.10 -13.34
C CYS A 227 -3.44 -4.39 -14.67
N HIS A 228 -4.23 -5.47 -14.73
CA HIS A 228 -4.97 -5.87 -15.94
C HIS A 228 -6.47 -5.88 -15.72
N SER A 229 -7.19 -5.56 -16.78
CA SER A 229 -8.64 -5.79 -16.90
C SER A 229 -8.91 -6.71 -18.09
N TYR A 230 -9.31 -7.96 -17.82
CA TYR A 230 -9.70 -8.90 -18.85
C TYR A 230 -11.21 -8.85 -19.09
N VAL A 231 -11.61 -8.53 -20.31
CA VAL A 231 -13.02 -8.53 -20.74
C VAL A 231 -13.29 -9.84 -21.49
N ASP A 232 -14.00 -10.75 -20.84
CA ASP A 232 -14.35 -12.07 -21.36
C ASP A 232 -15.46 -12.02 -22.42
N LYS A 233 -15.58 -13.10 -23.21
CA LYS A 233 -16.64 -13.25 -24.24
C LYS A 233 -18.07 -13.13 -23.69
N ASN A 234 -18.26 -13.48 -22.42
CA ASN A 234 -19.55 -13.43 -21.72
C ASN A 234 -19.70 -12.16 -20.85
N ALA A 235 -18.91 -11.12 -21.09
CA ALA A 235 -19.04 -9.86 -20.36
C ALA A 235 -20.31 -9.11 -20.78
N ASN A 236 -20.98 -8.47 -19.80
CA ASN A 236 -22.04 -7.51 -20.10
C ASN A 236 -21.39 -6.22 -20.64
N PRO A 237 -21.78 -5.73 -21.85
CA PRO A 237 -21.14 -4.58 -22.48
C PRO A 237 -21.20 -3.29 -21.66
N LYS A 238 -22.34 -3.00 -21.00
CA LYS A 238 -22.51 -1.78 -20.18
C LYS A 238 -21.62 -1.83 -18.94
N ILE A 239 -21.59 -2.98 -18.25
CA ILE A 239 -20.74 -3.21 -17.08
C ILE A 239 -19.27 -3.13 -17.46
N ALA A 240 -18.87 -3.78 -18.56
CA ALA A 240 -17.48 -3.79 -19.03
C ALA A 240 -16.99 -2.37 -19.35
N ASN A 241 -17.79 -1.59 -20.08
CA ASN A 241 -17.44 -0.21 -20.41
C ASN A 241 -17.25 0.65 -19.15
N LYS A 242 -18.19 0.58 -18.19
CA LYS A 242 -18.11 1.33 -16.91
C LYS A 242 -16.90 0.94 -16.09
N ILE A 243 -16.62 -0.35 -15.96
CA ILE A 243 -15.50 -0.85 -15.15
C ILE A 243 -14.18 -0.43 -15.77
N VAL A 244 -13.96 -0.68 -17.06
CA VAL A 244 -12.70 -0.38 -17.75
C VAL A 244 -12.41 1.11 -17.73
N GLN A 245 -13.41 1.95 -18.01
CA GLN A 245 -13.27 3.39 -17.91
C GLN A 245 -12.86 3.84 -16.51
N ASN A 246 -13.55 3.36 -15.47
CA ASN A 246 -13.22 3.69 -14.09
C ASN A 246 -11.84 3.16 -13.71
N ALA A 247 -11.53 1.91 -14.04
CA ALA A 247 -10.26 1.27 -13.72
C ALA A 247 -9.04 1.98 -14.31
N LYS A 248 -9.18 2.61 -15.49
CA LYS A 248 -8.09 3.39 -16.10
C LYS A 248 -8.18 4.87 -15.75
N MET A 249 -9.34 5.51 -15.89
CA MET A 249 -9.44 6.96 -15.99
C MET A 249 -9.81 7.69 -14.68
N ARG A 250 -10.37 7.02 -13.67
CA ARG A 250 -10.71 7.67 -12.38
C ARG A 250 -9.49 8.36 -11.74
N ASN A 251 -8.35 7.69 -11.73
CA ASN A 251 -7.07 8.24 -11.30
C ASN A 251 -5.93 7.44 -11.94
N THR A 252 -5.32 8.01 -12.96
CA THR A 252 -4.25 7.35 -13.74
C THR A 252 -2.91 7.27 -13.00
N ALA A 253 -2.73 8.00 -11.89
CA ALA A 253 -1.46 8.14 -11.19
C ALA A 253 -1.35 7.25 -9.94
N ILE A 254 -2.16 6.18 -9.83
CA ILE A 254 -2.11 5.20 -8.74
C ILE A 254 -1.79 3.81 -9.25
N CYS A 255 -1.13 3.01 -8.44
CA CYS A 255 -0.71 1.65 -8.79
C CYS A 255 -1.86 0.67 -9.05
N GLY A 256 -3.08 0.97 -8.59
CA GLY A 256 -4.30 0.20 -8.88
C GLY A 256 -4.96 0.57 -10.21
N ALA A 257 -4.42 1.53 -10.99
CA ALA A 257 -4.95 1.84 -12.32
C ALA A 257 -4.65 0.69 -13.30
N THR A 258 -5.64 0.34 -14.12
CA THR A 258 -5.41 -0.66 -15.20
C THR A 258 -4.39 -0.12 -16.20
N GLU A 259 -3.32 -0.87 -16.45
CA GLU A 259 -2.28 -0.52 -17.40
C GLU A 259 -2.36 -1.35 -18.69
N THR A 260 -2.98 -2.55 -18.60
CA THR A 260 -3.24 -3.39 -19.76
C THR A 260 -4.70 -3.90 -19.76
N ILE A 261 -5.37 -3.76 -20.89
CA ILE A 261 -6.70 -4.32 -21.14
C ILE A 261 -6.53 -5.53 -22.05
N LEU A 262 -7.08 -6.67 -21.62
CA LEU A 262 -7.16 -7.88 -22.43
C LEU A 262 -8.59 -8.03 -22.95
N LEU A 263 -8.78 -8.05 -24.27
CA LEU A 263 -10.08 -8.22 -24.90
C LEU A 263 -10.17 -9.61 -25.52
N HIS A 264 -11.19 -10.37 -25.14
CA HIS A 264 -11.49 -11.63 -25.84
C HIS A 264 -11.83 -11.35 -27.32
N GLU A 265 -11.23 -12.08 -28.24
CA GLU A 265 -11.34 -11.83 -29.69
C GLU A 265 -12.79 -11.71 -30.19
N LYS A 266 -13.68 -12.55 -29.67
CA LYS A 266 -15.10 -12.59 -30.07
C LYS A 266 -15.89 -11.32 -29.73
N ILE A 267 -15.39 -10.46 -28.83
CA ILE A 267 -16.11 -9.25 -28.41
C ILE A 267 -15.60 -7.98 -29.08
N ILE A 268 -14.40 -8.00 -29.70
CA ILE A 268 -13.76 -6.80 -30.22
C ILE A 268 -14.71 -6.04 -31.16
N LYS A 269 -15.20 -6.71 -32.21
CA LYS A 269 -16.16 -6.10 -33.15
C LYS A 269 -17.55 -5.87 -32.54
N LYS A 270 -17.97 -6.71 -31.57
CA LYS A 270 -19.33 -6.63 -30.99
C LYS A 270 -19.50 -5.37 -30.14
N PHE A 271 -18.60 -5.16 -29.17
CA PHE A 271 -18.66 -4.02 -28.25
C PHE A 271 -17.29 -3.58 -27.72
N GLY A 272 -16.21 -4.34 -27.97
CA GLY A 272 -14.85 -3.98 -27.55
C GLY A 272 -14.42 -2.63 -28.11
N ASN A 273 -14.73 -2.38 -29.38
CA ASN A 273 -14.44 -1.09 -30.05
C ASN A 273 -15.14 0.08 -29.36
N LYS A 274 -16.35 -0.10 -28.80
CA LYS A 274 -17.05 0.94 -28.04
C LYS A 274 -16.34 1.26 -26.73
N ILE A 275 -15.77 0.24 -26.07
CA ILE A 275 -14.97 0.43 -24.85
C ILE A 275 -13.71 1.25 -25.16
N LEU A 276 -13.00 0.91 -26.25
CA LEU A 276 -11.79 1.64 -26.65
C LEU A 276 -12.10 3.07 -27.06
N LYS A 277 -13.16 3.27 -27.85
CA LYS A 277 -13.61 4.61 -28.24
C LYS A 277 -13.96 5.47 -27.02
N ASN A 278 -14.67 4.92 -26.04
CA ASN A 278 -14.97 5.63 -24.79
C ASN A 278 -13.71 6.05 -24.02
N LEU A 279 -12.66 5.23 -24.00
CA LEU A 279 -11.38 5.61 -23.39
C LEU A 279 -10.71 6.76 -24.15
N GLU A 280 -10.68 6.73 -25.48
CA GLU A 280 -10.11 7.80 -26.30
C GLU A 280 -10.88 9.11 -26.15
N ASP A 281 -12.22 9.07 -26.17
CA ASP A 281 -13.08 10.23 -25.95
C ASP A 281 -12.86 10.89 -24.59
N ASN A 282 -12.35 10.12 -23.61
CA ASN A 282 -11.92 10.62 -22.30
C ASN A 282 -10.40 10.93 -22.22
N GLY A 283 -9.72 11.03 -23.36
CA GLY A 283 -8.32 11.45 -23.45
C GLY A 283 -7.29 10.34 -23.15
N CYS A 284 -7.68 9.06 -23.21
CA CYS A 284 -6.75 7.96 -23.02
C CYS A 284 -6.08 7.57 -24.36
N LYS A 285 -4.75 7.57 -24.39
CA LYS A 285 -3.99 7.04 -25.52
C LYS A 285 -3.98 5.52 -25.49
N ILE A 286 -4.35 4.88 -26.61
CA ILE A 286 -4.36 3.42 -26.77
C ILE A 286 -3.10 2.97 -27.51
N ILE A 287 -2.49 1.89 -27.00
CA ILE A 287 -1.39 1.17 -27.65
C ILE A 287 -1.86 -0.27 -27.85
N GLY A 288 -2.02 -0.71 -29.10
CA GLY A 288 -2.68 -1.99 -29.41
C GLY A 288 -1.78 -3.02 -30.08
N ASP A 289 -2.08 -4.30 -29.88
CA ASP A 289 -1.50 -5.38 -30.69
C ASP A 289 -1.96 -5.30 -32.15
N ASN A 290 -1.38 -6.13 -33.01
CA ASN A 290 -1.71 -6.13 -34.44
C ASN A 290 -3.20 -6.39 -34.71
N LYS A 291 -3.85 -7.22 -33.88
CA LYS A 291 -5.27 -7.59 -34.05
C LYS A 291 -6.18 -6.44 -33.63
N ILE A 292 -5.89 -5.79 -32.52
CA ILE A 292 -6.59 -4.58 -32.09
C ILE A 292 -6.45 -3.48 -33.13
N ARG A 293 -5.24 -3.23 -33.65
CA ARG A 293 -5.00 -2.26 -34.71
C ARG A 293 -5.81 -2.56 -35.97
N LYS A 294 -5.90 -3.84 -36.38
CA LYS A 294 -6.67 -4.24 -37.55
C LYS A 294 -8.18 -4.07 -37.37
N LEU A 295 -8.70 -4.36 -36.17
CA LEU A 295 -10.14 -4.45 -35.92
C LEU A 295 -10.75 -3.16 -35.34
N TYR A 296 -9.94 -2.29 -34.75
CA TYR A 296 -10.38 -1.02 -34.15
C TYR A 296 -9.91 0.18 -34.99
N ASP A 297 -8.61 0.51 -34.92
CA ASP A 297 -8.01 1.59 -35.71
C ASP A 297 -6.54 1.30 -36.03
N LYS A 298 -6.18 1.35 -37.32
CA LYS A 298 -4.80 1.12 -37.80
C LYS A 298 -3.84 2.23 -37.38
N LYS A 299 -4.33 3.43 -37.06
CA LYS A 299 -3.52 4.61 -36.69
C LYS A 299 -3.00 4.54 -35.26
N ILE A 300 -3.62 3.75 -34.36
CA ILE A 300 -3.10 3.63 -32.98
C ILE A 300 -1.68 3.03 -32.97
N GLN A 301 -0.90 3.40 -31.98
CA GLN A 301 0.47 2.94 -31.83
C GLN A 301 0.51 1.42 -31.67
N LYS A 302 1.43 0.74 -32.37
CA LYS A 302 1.68 -0.70 -32.20
C LYS A 302 2.35 -0.96 -30.86
N ALA A 303 1.80 -1.91 -30.10
CA ALA A 303 2.38 -2.37 -28.86
C ALA A 303 3.67 -3.18 -29.10
N SER A 304 4.68 -2.94 -28.31
CA SER A 304 5.90 -3.72 -28.18
C SER A 304 5.83 -4.67 -26.98
N ILE A 305 6.76 -5.61 -26.89
CA ILE A 305 6.85 -6.50 -25.72
C ILE A 305 7.04 -5.71 -24.42
N LYS A 306 7.74 -4.58 -24.46
CA LYS A 306 7.98 -3.72 -23.29
C LYS A 306 6.71 -3.06 -22.77
N ASP A 307 5.72 -2.83 -23.63
CA ASP A 307 4.47 -2.19 -23.25
C ASP A 307 3.61 -3.08 -22.33
N TRP A 308 3.74 -4.41 -22.43
CA TRP A 308 2.99 -5.36 -21.62
C TRP A 308 3.39 -5.36 -20.12
N SER A 309 4.62 -4.95 -19.80
CA SER A 309 5.12 -4.85 -18.42
C SER A 309 5.32 -3.40 -17.97
N LYS A 310 4.66 -2.44 -18.62
CA LYS A 310 4.87 -1.02 -18.34
C LYS A 310 3.77 -0.44 -17.48
N GLU A 311 4.15 0.15 -16.35
CA GLU A 311 3.30 1.02 -15.55
C GLU A 311 3.39 2.44 -16.12
N TYR A 312 2.32 2.92 -16.77
CA TYR A 312 2.31 4.25 -17.42
C TYR A 312 2.11 5.40 -16.43
N LEU A 313 1.29 5.20 -15.39
CA LEU A 313 0.87 6.24 -14.43
C LEU A 313 0.36 7.52 -15.12
N SER A 314 -0.29 7.37 -16.24
CA SER A 314 -0.77 8.43 -17.13
C SER A 314 -1.98 7.92 -17.94
N PRO A 315 -2.71 8.78 -18.67
CA PRO A 315 -3.83 8.34 -19.50
C PRO A 315 -3.33 7.63 -20.79
N VAL A 316 -2.63 6.53 -20.59
CA VAL A 316 -2.13 5.62 -21.65
C VAL A 316 -2.44 4.20 -21.20
N VAL A 317 -2.90 3.34 -22.11
CA VAL A 317 -3.22 1.93 -21.82
C VAL A 317 -2.78 1.02 -22.97
N SER A 318 -2.20 -0.13 -22.62
CA SER A 318 -1.95 -1.21 -23.58
C SER A 318 -3.19 -2.05 -23.76
N VAL A 319 -3.47 -2.49 -24.99
CA VAL A 319 -4.63 -3.33 -25.31
C VAL A 319 -4.18 -4.54 -26.14
N LYS A 320 -4.50 -5.73 -25.64
CA LYS A 320 -4.17 -6.99 -26.31
C LYS A 320 -5.43 -7.83 -26.56
N SER A 321 -5.50 -8.44 -27.73
CA SER A 321 -6.49 -9.48 -28.04
C SER A 321 -6.05 -10.82 -27.45
N VAL A 322 -7.00 -11.59 -26.91
CA VAL A 322 -6.78 -12.94 -26.40
C VAL A 322 -7.85 -13.90 -26.89
N LYS A 323 -7.48 -15.15 -27.17
CA LYS A 323 -8.39 -16.18 -27.71
C LYS A 323 -9.35 -16.72 -26.64
N ASN A 324 -8.87 -16.81 -25.40
CA ASN A 324 -9.60 -17.41 -24.29
C ASN A 324 -9.04 -16.93 -22.93
N ILE A 325 -9.63 -17.40 -21.85
CA ILE A 325 -9.25 -17.07 -20.48
C ILE A 325 -7.84 -17.60 -20.14
N ASP A 326 -7.42 -18.73 -20.69
CA ASP A 326 -6.10 -19.31 -20.41
C ASP A 326 -4.98 -18.44 -20.95
N GLU A 327 -5.15 -17.90 -22.16
CA GLU A 327 -4.22 -16.92 -22.72
C GLU A 327 -4.20 -15.63 -21.90
N ALA A 328 -5.35 -15.17 -21.40
CA ALA A 328 -5.42 -14.00 -20.54
C ALA A 328 -4.66 -14.21 -19.21
N ILE A 329 -4.88 -15.33 -18.53
CA ILE A 329 -4.19 -15.69 -17.28
C ILE A 329 -2.70 -15.85 -17.52
N THR A 330 -2.30 -16.52 -18.61
CA THR A 330 -0.88 -16.69 -18.98
C THR A 330 -0.21 -15.33 -19.20
N HIS A 331 -0.88 -14.42 -19.91
CA HIS A 331 -0.38 -13.07 -20.14
C HIS A 331 -0.20 -12.30 -18.82
N ILE A 332 -1.21 -12.31 -17.97
CA ILE A 332 -1.19 -11.64 -16.65
C ILE A 332 -0.06 -12.18 -15.79
N ASN A 333 0.05 -13.51 -15.67
CA ASN A 333 1.07 -14.14 -14.85
C ASN A 333 2.50 -13.93 -15.38
N LYS A 334 2.66 -13.65 -16.69
CA LYS A 334 3.95 -13.39 -17.33
C LYS A 334 4.38 -11.93 -17.25
N TYR A 335 3.46 -11.00 -17.47
CA TYR A 335 3.77 -9.58 -17.65
C TYR A 335 3.30 -8.69 -16.50
N GLY A 336 2.36 -9.16 -15.68
CA GLY A 336 1.88 -8.48 -14.49
C GLY A 336 2.92 -8.46 -13.37
N THR A 337 2.66 -7.61 -12.38
CA THR A 337 3.53 -7.43 -11.21
C THR A 337 2.94 -8.04 -9.94
N MET A 338 2.00 -8.96 -10.08
CA MET A 338 1.25 -9.57 -8.96
C MET A 338 0.49 -8.56 -8.08
N HIS A 339 0.12 -7.42 -8.65
CA HIS A 339 -0.58 -6.37 -7.90
C HIS A 339 -2.09 -6.64 -7.87
N THR A 340 -2.82 -6.25 -8.90
CA THR A 340 -4.29 -6.35 -8.95
C THR A 340 -4.74 -6.62 -10.37
N ASP A 341 -5.54 -7.67 -10.56
CA ASP A 341 -6.08 -8.02 -11.86
C ASP A 341 -7.55 -8.39 -11.76
N CYS A 342 -8.33 -8.01 -12.78
CA CYS A 342 -9.77 -8.18 -12.81
C CYS A 342 -10.23 -8.92 -14.06
N ILE A 343 -11.18 -9.86 -13.90
CA ILE A 343 -11.99 -10.39 -14.98
C ILE A 343 -13.38 -9.74 -14.98
N ILE A 344 -13.87 -9.41 -16.18
CA ILE A 344 -15.23 -8.91 -16.39
C ILE A 344 -16.00 -9.97 -17.19
N THR A 345 -16.93 -10.68 -16.55
CA THR A 345 -17.69 -11.78 -17.14
C THR A 345 -18.98 -12.06 -16.37
N GLN A 346 -19.99 -12.61 -17.05
CA GLN A 346 -21.19 -13.16 -16.41
C GLN A 346 -21.08 -14.68 -16.19
N ASN A 347 -20.02 -15.31 -16.70
CA ASN A 347 -19.79 -16.74 -16.54
C ASN A 347 -19.08 -17.01 -15.20
N LYS A 348 -19.82 -17.60 -14.23
CA LYS A 348 -19.33 -17.91 -12.89
C LYS A 348 -18.11 -18.88 -12.90
N LYS A 349 -18.10 -19.88 -13.81
CA LYS A 349 -16.98 -20.83 -13.94
C LYS A 349 -15.71 -20.12 -14.41
N ALA A 350 -15.84 -19.22 -15.40
CA ALA A 350 -14.72 -18.42 -15.87
C ALA A 350 -14.20 -17.46 -14.77
N ALA A 351 -15.12 -16.82 -14.03
CA ALA A 351 -14.75 -15.97 -12.91
C ALA A 351 -13.96 -16.74 -11.85
N GLN A 352 -14.45 -17.91 -11.42
CA GLN A 352 -13.79 -18.74 -10.41
C GLN A 352 -12.42 -19.24 -10.88
N LYS A 353 -12.31 -19.67 -12.15
CA LYS A 353 -11.02 -20.07 -12.74
C LYS A 353 -10.02 -18.93 -12.68
N PHE A 354 -10.42 -17.72 -13.12
CA PHE A 354 -9.56 -16.53 -13.08
C PHE A 354 -9.10 -16.20 -11.67
N LEU A 355 -10.03 -16.16 -10.71
CA LEU A 355 -9.73 -15.84 -9.31
C LEU A 355 -8.75 -16.83 -8.67
N ASN A 356 -8.77 -18.09 -9.08
CA ASN A 356 -7.90 -19.16 -8.55
C ASN A 356 -6.51 -19.16 -9.21
N GLU A 357 -6.42 -18.84 -10.50
CA GLU A 357 -5.22 -19.10 -11.30
C GLU A 357 -4.33 -17.87 -11.54
N VAL A 358 -4.85 -16.63 -11.36
CA VAL A 358 -3.99 -15.45 -11.39
C VAL A 358 -3.16 -15.37 -10.10
N LYS A 359 -1.88 -15.03 -10.23
CA LYS A 359 -0.93 -14.96 -9.11
C LYS A 359 -1.00 -13.63 -8.34
N SER A 360 -1.88 -12.74 -8.75
CA SER A 360 -2.03 -11.39 -8.19
C SER A 360 -2.38 -11.41 -6.71
N SER A 361 -1.88 -10.42 -5.98
CA SER A 361 -2.22 -10.24 -4.56
C SER A 361 -3.71 -9.93 -4.37
N ILE A 362 -4.32 -9.33 -5.40
CA ILE A 362 -5.74 -9.00 -5.42
C ILE A 362 -6.31 -9.47 -6.77
N ALA A 363 -7.12 -10.51 -6.75
CA ALA A 363 -7.88 -10.99 -7.90
C ALA A 363 -9.32 -10.53 -7.79
N MET A 364 -9.87 -9.94 -8.83
CA MET A 364 -11.18 -9.29 -8.82
C MET A 364 -12.12 -9.83 -9.91
N HIS A 365 -13.41 -9.78 -9.64
CA HIS A 365 -14.46 -10.12 -10.59
C HIS A 365 -15.49 -8.99 -10.67
N ASN A 366 -15.76 -8.50 -11.89
CA ASN A 366 -16.76 -7.47 -12.18
C ASN A 366 -16.62 -6.19 -11.35
N THR A 367 -15.39 -5.75 -11.08
CA THR A 367 -15.14 -4.50 -10.37
C THR A 367 -13.88 -3.79 -10.88
N SER A 368 -13.74 -2.51 -10.57
CA SER A 368 -12.58 -1.72 -10.94
C SER A 368 -11.34 -2.13 -10.15
N THR A 369 -10.19 -2.27 -10.79
CA THR A 369 -8.92 -2.52 -10.12
C THR A 369 -8.56 -1.41 -9.11
N GLN A 370 -9.15 -0.22 -9.23
CA GLN A 370 -8.93 0.90 -8.32
C GLN A 370 -9.60 0.76 -6.95
N PHE A 371 -10.37 -0.31 -6.71
CA PHE A 371 -10.77 -0.72 -5.36
C PHE A 371 -9.66 -1.41 -4.57
N ALA A 372 -8.49 -1.65 -5.17
CA ALA A 372 -7.29 -2.10 -4.47
C ALA A 372 -6.74 -1.01 -3.53
N ASP A 373 -7.40 -0.83 -2.39
CA ASP A 373 -7.14 0.22 -1.42
C ASP A 373 -7.56 -0.24 -0.02
N GLY A 374 -6.73 0.01 1.00
CA GLY A 374 -7.01 -0.41 2.37
C GLY A 374 -8.21 0.30 3.00
N GLY A 375 -8.58 1.48 2.51
CA GLY A 375 -9.81 2.18 2.91
C GLY A 375 -11.06 1.49 2.38
N GLU A 376 -11.04 1.11 1.09
CA GLU A 376 -12.13 0.38 0.41
C GLU A 376 -12.29 -1.05 0.98
N PHE A 377 -11.18 -1.70 1.36
CA PHE A 377 -11.20 -3.02 2.00
C PHE A 377 -11.63 -3.00 3.47
N GLY A 378 -11.95 -1.82 4.02
CA GLY A 378 -12.37 -1.70 5.41
C GLY A 378 -11.23 -1.76 6.44
N PHE A 379 -9.97 -1.71 6.01
CA PHE A 379 -8.80 -1.78 6.89
C PHE A 379 -8.49 -0.45 7.59
N GLY A 380 -9.31 0.59 7.37
CA GLY A 380 -9.17 1.92 7.99
C GLY A 380 -8.12 2.81 7.32
N GLY A 381 -7.25 2.24 6.56
CA GLY A 381 -6.13 2.84 5.85
C GLY A 381 -5.08 1.77 5.55
N GLU A 382 -4.01 2.16 4.87
CA GLU A 382 -2.91 1.26 4.55
C GLU A 382 -1.54 1.93 4.71
N VAL A 383 -0.55 1.16 5.08
CA VAL A 383 0.87 1.57 4.99
C VAL A 383 1.38 1.45 3.56
N GLY A 384 0.76 0.62 2.75
CA GLY A 384 1.06 0.35 1.36
C GLY A 384 0.36 -0.89 0.86
N ILE A 385 0.63 -1.25 -0.39
CA ILE A 385 0.19 -2.51 -0.99
C ILE A 385 1.43 -3.39 -1.15
N SER A 386 1.29 -4.69 -0.88
CA SER A 386 2.38 -5.66 -1.00
C SER A 386 2.08 -6.67 -2.10
N THR A 387 3.08 -6.91 -2.95
CA THR A 387 3.06 -7.96 -3.97
C THR A 387 4.02 -9.11 -3.62
N ASN A 388 4.53 -9.14 -2.39
CA ASN A 388 5.40 -10.20 -1.92
C ASN A 388 4.70 -11.57 -2.00
N THR A 389 5.47 -12.63 -2.21
CA THR A 389 4.95 -14.00 -2.16
C THR A 389 4.59 -14.39 -0.72
N LEU A 390 5.46 -14.03 0.23
CA LEU A 390 5.18 -14.21 1.65
C LEU A 390 4.23 -13.12 2.18
N PRO A 391 3.35 -13.44 3.14
CA PRO A 391 2.48 -12.45 3.77
C PRO A 391 3.25 -11.29 4.44
N PRO A 392 2.63 -10.09 4.49
CA PRO A 392 1.31 -9.77 3.96
C PRO A 392 1.29 -9.54 2.45
N ARG A 393 0.13 -9.82 1.82
CA ARG A 393 -0.15 -9.54 0.41
C ARG A 393 -1.38 -8.64 0.27
N GLY A 394 -1.43 -7.83 -0.79
CA GLY A 394 -2.50 -6.83 -0.98
C GLY A 394 -2.32 -5.61 -0.09
N PRO A 395 -3.40 -4.86 0.24
CA PRO A 395 -3.33 -3.69 1.09
C PRO A 395 -2.86 -4.05 2.51
N VAL A 396 -1.82 -3.36 2.99
CA VAL A 396 -1.22 -3.60 4.31
C VAL A 396 -1.84 -2.62 5.30
N GLY A 397 -2.95 -3.01 5.90
CA GLY A 397 -3.64 -2.28 6.96
C GLY A 397 -3.27 -2.75 8.36
N LEU A 398 -4.16 -2.46 9.32
CA LEU A 398 -3.91 -2.72 10.74
C LEU A 398 -3.64 -4.20 11.05
N ASN A 399 -4.45 -5.11 10.48
CA ASN A 399 -4.37 -6.55 10.73
C ASN A 399 -3.18 -7.22 10.01
N GLN A 400 -2.55 -6.55 9.06
CA GLN A 400 -1.37 -7.03 8.35
C GLN A 400 -0.06 -6.60 9.04
N LEU A 401 -0.13 -5.71 10.04
CA LEU A 401 1.01 -5.25 10.83
C LEU A 401 1.21 -6.06 12.13
N ILE A 402 0.78 -7.32 12.11
CA ILE A 402 0.98 -8.27 13.22
C ILE A 402 1.68 -9.55 12.74
N SER A 403 2.26 -10.25 13.70
CA SER A 403 2.74 -11.62 13.58
C SER A 403 1.98 -12.49 14.58
N TYR A 404 2.43 -13.71 14.81
CA TYR A 404 1.85 -14.58 15.82
C TYR A 404 2.92 -15.38 16.56
N LYS A 405 2.54 -15.90 17.72
CA LYS A 405 3.31 -16.92 18.45
C LYS A 405 2.39 -18.04 18.89
N TYR A 406 2.96 -19.21 19.15
CA TYR A 406 2.23 -20.30 19.78
C TYR A 406 2.36 -20.20 21.30
N GLN A 407 1.25 -20.36 22.00
CA GLN A 407 1.17 -20.57 23.44
C GLN A 407 0.72 -22.01 23.66
N VAL A 408 1.52 -22.78 24.37
CA VAL A 408 1.25 -24.21 24.66
C VAL A 408 1.06 -24.34 26.14
N THR A 409 -0.04 -24.98 26.54
CA THR A 409 -0.37 -25.26 27.94
C THR A 409 -0.67 -26.76 28.11
N SER A 410 -0.33 -27.29 29.28
CA SER A 410 -0.54 -28.67 29.59
C SER A 410 -0.66 -28.88 31.13
N LYS A 411 -0.85 -30.13 31.59
CA LYS A 411 -0.84 -30.54 32.99
C LYS A 411 0.45 -31.28 33.37
N GLY A 412 1.59 -30.92 32.78
CA GLY A 412 2.87 -31.55 33.06
C GLY A 412 3.24 -32.64 32.03
N GLN A 413 2.64 -32.65 30.84
CA GLN A 413 3.00 -33.62 29.79
C GLN A 413 4.47 -33.47 29.36
N VAL A 414 5.15 -34.61 29.27
CA VAL A 414 6.52 -34.70 28.77
C VAL A 414 6.55 -35.48 27.46
N ARG A 415 7.55 -35.18 26.64
CA ARG A 415 7.78 -35.95 25.41
C ARG A 415 8.57 -37.23 25.78
N LYS A 416 8.04 -38.39 25.34
CA LYS A 416 8.74 -39.66 25.43
C LYS A 416 9.87 -39.75 24.42
#